data_3ae54a17e21292645d9693010635e363
#
_entry.id   3ae54a17e21292645d9693010635e363
#
_cell.length_a   1.000
_cell.length_b   1.000
_cell.length_c   1.000
_cell.angle_alpha   90.00
_cell.angle_beta   90.00
_cell.angle_gamma   90.00
#
_symmetry.space_group_name_H-M   'P 1'
#
loop_
_entity.id
_entity.type
_entity.pdbx_description
1 polymer ?
#
loop_
_entity_poly.entity_id
_entity_poly.type
_entity_poly.pdbx_seq_one_letter_code
_entity_poly.pdbx_strand_id
1 'polypeptide(L)'
;MLELNKIYCGDCLDLMREMPDKSVDLVLTDPPYGTTVCKWDIIVPFDPLWQQFNRILKPGAVSVITGTQPFTSLIINSNFENFRYIWYWEKEKGVGFQNANRQPMRIFEDCCVFYKNLPKYHPPKQPLRKRRIRRHTDSNTKSESCHMESRNYVNKTIKYDFETPINCLHFPRETQIGENYHPTQKPIALFEYLIQTYTEIGDTVLDPFMGSGTTCVACVKTGRNYIGIDKEPAYVEIARKRLEKVNNTKLSEWF
;
A
#
# COMPACT_ATOMS: atom_id res chain seq x y z
N MET A 1 19.34 -3.63 -17.83
CA MET A 1 18.19 -2.72 -17.56
C MET A 1 16.93 -3.57 -17.44
N LEU A 2 16.18 -3.41 -16.36
CA LEU A 2 14.95 -4.18 -16.14
C LEU A 2 13.82 -3.66 -17.07
N GLU A 3 13.06 -4.61 -17.64
CA GLU A 3 11.94 -4.31 -18.52
C GLU A 3 10.65 -4.13 -17.73
N LEU A 4 9.74 -3.30 -18.25
CA LEU A 4 8.40 -3.12 -17.68
C LEU A 4 7.55 -4.37 -17.88
N ASN A 5 6.60 -4.57 -16.96
CA ASN A 5 5.66 -5.69 -16.96
C ASN A 5 6.35 -7.06 -16.88
N LYS A 6 7.46 -7.09 -16.14
CA LYS A 6 8.25 -8.29 -15.87
C LYS A 6 8.45 -8.50 -14.38
N ILE A 7 8.70 -9.76 -14.02
CA ILE A 7 9.08 -10.17 -12.68
C ILE A 7 10.45 -10.83 -12.72
N TYR A 8 11.26 -10.57 -11.69
CA TYR A 8 12.65 -10.96 -11.62
C TYR A 8 12.92 -11.76 -10.35
N CYS A 9 13.79 -12.77 -10.47
CA CYS A 9 14.27 -13.56 -9.35
C CYS A 9 15.67 -13.10 -8.96
N GLY A 10 15.85 -12.55 -7.76
CA GLY A 10 17.16 -12.10 -7.29
C GLY A 10 17.08 -11.15 -6.10
N ASP A 11 18.25 -10.69 -5.65
CA ASP A 11 18.35 -9.68 -4.59
C ASP A 11 17.82 -8.35 -5.09
N CYS A 12 16.93 -7.73 -4.31
CA CYS A 12 16.27 -6.49 -4.70
C CYS A 12 17.24 -5.30 -4.82
N LEU A 13 18.27 -5.23 -3.97
CA LEU A 13 19.26 -4.15 -4.02
C LEU A 13 20.12 -4.25 -5.28
N ASP A 14 20.51 -5.46 -5.67
CA ASP A 14 21.31 -5.68 -6.87
C ASP A 14 20.48 -5.36 -8.13
N LEU A 15 19.27 -5.88 -8.23
CA LEU A 15 18.40 -5.62 -9.37
C LEU A 15 17.98 -4.16 -9.47
N MET A 16 17.69 -3.50 -8.36
CA MET A 16 17.39 -2.06 -8.40
C MET A 16 18.54 -1.21 -8.93
N ARG A 17 19.82 -1.60 -8.73
CA ARG A 17 20.99 -0.88 -9.32
C ARG A 17 20.96 -0.84 -10.83
N GLU A 18 20.32 -1.84 -11.48
CA GLU A 18 20.18 -1.88 -12.94
C GLU A 18 19.06 -0.97 -13.47
N MET A 19 18.19 -0.44 -12.58
CA MET A 19 17.10 0.44 -12.96
C MET A 19 17.59 1.86 -13.23
N PRO A 20 17.02 2.56 -14.22
CA PRO A 20 17.32 3.96 -14.46
C PRO A 20 16.89 4.85 -13.29
N ASP A 21 17.60 5.96 -13.11
CA ASP A 21 17.19 7.01 -12.19
C ASP A 21 15.82 7.57 -12.60
N LYS A 22 15.00 7.95 -11.63
CA LYS A 22 13.69 8.61 -11.84
C LYS A 22 12.79 7.86 -12.83
N SER A 23 12.72 6.53 -12.70
CA SER A 23 11.96 5.66 -13.61
C SER A 23 10.66 5.12 -12.98
N VAL A 24 10.48 5.25 -11.67
CA VAL A 24 9.37 4.66 -10.90
C VAL A 24 8.46 5.75 -10.34
N ASP A 25 7.14 5.56 -10.48
CA ASP A 25 6.11 6.48 -9.99
C ASP A 25 5.61 6.10 -8.59
N LEU A 26 5.67 4.81 -8.23
CA LEU A 26 5.26 4.31 -6.92
C LEU A 26 6.11 3.09 -6.55
N VAL A 27 6.64 3.08 -5.34
CA VAL A 27 7.04 1.83 -4.67
C VAL A 27 5.90 1.41 -3.76
N LEU A 28 5.33 0.23 -4.00
CA LEU A 28 4.30 -0.38 -3.14
C LEU A 28 4.73 -1.78 -2.78
N THR A 29 5.01 -2.03 -1.49
CA THR A 29 5.69 -3.26 -1.11
C THR A 29 5.36 -3.73 0.30
N ASP A 30 5.49 -5.05 0.49
CA ASP A 30 5.32 -5.78 1.74
C ASP A 30 6.65 -6.50 2.11
N PRO A 31 7.64 -5.77 2.68
CA PRO A 31 8.95 -6.34 2.95
C PRO A 31 8.91 -7.36 4.10
N PRO A 32 9.98 -8.16 4.30
CA PRO A 32 10.11 -8.99 5.49
C PRO A 32 10.24 -8.11 6.75
N TYR A 33 9.48 -8.48 7.80
CA TYR A 33 9.40 -7.69 9.06
C TYR A 33 10.37 -8.18 10.15
N GLY A 34 11.03 -9.34 9.97
CA GLY A 34 11.87 -9.94 11.01
C GLY A 34 11.09 -10.41 12.24
N THR A 35 9.82 -10.72 12.10
CA THR A 35 8.94 -11.07 13.23
C THR A 35 8.52 -12.54 13.26
N THR A 36 8.92 -13.32 12.27
CA THR A 36 8.62 -14.74 12.16
C THR A 36 9.89 -15.59 12.20
N VAL A 37 9.72 -16.90 12.40
CA VAL A 37 10.83 -17.88 12.36
C VAL A 37 11.19 -18.32 10.93
N CYS A 38 10.56 -17.74 9.93
CA CYS A 38 10.82 -18.06 8.53
C CYS A 38 12.19 -17.56 8.10
N LYS A 39 12.98 -18.38 7.40
CA LYS A 39 14.33 -18.04 6.95
C LYS A 39 14.39 -16.81 6.03
N TRP A 40 13.32 -16.53 5.31
CA TRP A 40 13.20 -15.37 4.41
C TRP A 40 12.83 -14.07 5.14
N ASP A 41 12.32 -14.14 6.38
CA ASP A 41 11.86 -12.97 7.14
C ASP A 41 13.03 -12.25 7.84
N ILE A 42 13.95 -11.76 7.04
CA ILE A 42 15.12 -10.99 7.48
C ILE A 42 14.95 -9.56 7.00
N ILE A 43 14.97 -8.59 7.93
CA ILE A 43 14.89 -7.17 7.59
C ILE A 43 16.05 -6.78 6.68
N VAL A 44 15.73 -6.22 5.52
CA VAL A 44 16.74 -5.66 4.60
C VAL A 44 17.30 -4.36 5.19
N PRO A 45 18.62 -4.11 5.09
CA PRO A 45 19.23 -2.87 5.58
C PRO A 45 18.54 -1.64 4.98
N PHE A 46 18.06 -0.72 5.83
CA PHE A 46 17.27 0.41 5.40
C PHE A 46 18.06 1.45 4.59
N ASP A 47 19.28 1.74 4.97
CA ASP A 47 20.09 2.77 4.30
C ASP A 47 20.27 2.47 2.81
N PRO A 48 20.77 1.28 2.37
CA PRO A 48 20.87 0.96 0.96
C PRO A 48 19.50 0.86 0.27
N LEU A 49 18.44 0.45 0.98
CA LEU A 49 17.08 0.41 0.44
C LEU A 49 16.58 1.82 0.10
N TRP A 50 16.69 2.75 1.06
CA TRP A 50 16.31 4.15 0.85
C TRP A 50 17.18 4.85 -0.18
N GLN A 51 18.47 4.52 -0.26
CA GLN A 51 19.35 5.03 -1.31
C GLN A 51 18.83 4.66 -2.70
N GLN A 52 18.44 3.40 -2.92
CA GLN A 52 17.87 2.97 -4.19
C GLN A 52 16.52 3.62 -4.45
N PHE A 53 15.60 3.65 -3.48
CA PHE A 53 14.29 4.29 -3.64
C PHE A 53 14.44 5.76 -4.01
N ASN A 54 15.28 6.52 -3.31
CA ASN A 54 15.53 7.93 -3.61
C ASN A 54 16.09 8.19 -5.01
N ARG A 55 16.87 7.24 -5.56
CA ARG A 55 17.45 7.33 -6.89
C ARG A 55 16.43 7.05 -8.00
N ILE A 56 15.68 5.94 -7.83
CA ILE A 56 14.79 5.45 -8.89
C ILE A 56 13.43 6.15 -8.91
N LEU A 57 12.97 6.72 -7.79
CA LEU A 57 11.69 7.42 -7.71
C LEU A 57 11.74 8.75 -8.48
N LYS A 58 10.70 9.01 -9.25
CA LYS A 58 10.47 10.29 -9.92
C LYS A 58 10.19 11.40 -8.91
N PRO A 59 10.40 12.68 -9.26
CA PRO A 59 9.90 13.79 -8.45
C PRO A 59 8.38 13.68 -8.25
N GLY A 60 7.93 13.74 -7.00
CA GLY A 60 6.50 13.55 -6.65
C GLY A 60 6.03 12.10 -6.59
N ALA A 61 6.94 11.13 -6.72
CA ALA A 61 6.63 9.73 -6.50
C ALA A 61 6.54 9.40 -5.00
N VAL A 62 5.93 8.26 -4.68
CA VAL A 62 5.62 7.83 -3.31
C VAL A 62 6.22 6.45 -3.04
N SER A 63 6.62 6.20 -1.79
CA SER A 63 6.81 4.84 -1.28
C SER A 63 5.71 4.53 -0.28
N VAL A 64 5.01 3.41 -0.48
CA VAL A 64 4.04 2.84 0.46
C VAL A 64 4.57 1.49 0.91
N ILE A 65 4.90 1.40 2.18
CA ILE A 65 5.51 0.20 2.78
C ILE A 65 4.57 -0.35 3.84
N THR A 66 4.14 -1.59 3.68
CA THR A 66 3.30 -2.24 4.69
C THR A 66 4.14 -2.67 5.90
N GLY A 67 3.48 -2.76 7.05
CA GLY A 67 4.16 -3.12 8.28
C GLY A 67 3.23 -3.44 9.44
N THR A 68 3.80 -4.07 10.45
CA THR A 68 3.20 -4.20 11.78
C THR A 68 4.25 -3.89 12.83
N GLN A 69 3.84 -3.49 14.03
CA GLN A 69 4.80 -3.26 15.12
C GLN A 69 5.57 -4.56 15.49
N PRO A 70 6.89 -4.48 15.78
CA PRO A 70 7.73 -3.26 15.90
C PRO A 70 8.31 -2.73 14.57
N PHE A 71 8.18 -3.47 13.45
CA PHE A 71 8.75 -3.10 12.16
C PHE A 71 8.29 -1.71 11.68
N THR A 72 6.99 -1.37 11.88
CA THR A 72 6.45 -0.04 11.53
C THR A 72 7.28 1.08 12.18
N SER A 73 7.62 0.95 13.45
CA SER A 73 8.44 1.97 14.13
C SER A 73 9.85 2.04 13.56
N LEU A 74 10.45 0.91 13.20
CA LEU A 74 11.80 0.85 12.63
C LEU A 74 11.85 1.52 11.26
N ILE A 75 10.92 1.20 10.36
CA ILE A 75 10.88 1.76 9.01
C ILE A 75 10.56 3.26 9.02
N ILE A 76 9.70 3.73 9.91
CA ILE A 76 9.40 5.16 10.06
C ILE A 76 10.65 5.91 10.54
N ASN A 77 11.32 5.41 11.59
CA ASN A 77 12.52 6.05 12.12
C ASN A 77 13.68 6.07 11.11
N SER A 78 13.78 5.06 10.25
CA SER A 78 14.84 4.99 9.24
C SER A 78 14.72 6.07 8.14
N ASN A 79 13.56 6.72 7.99
CA ASN A 79 13.34 7.79 7.02
C ASN A 79 12.28 8.79 7.52
N PHE A 80 12.45 9.26 8.74
CA PHE A 80 11.49 10.12 9.41
C PHE A 80 11.22 11.44 8.66
N GLU A 81 12.24 11.99 8.01
CA GLU A 81 12.10 13.23 7.25
C GLU A 81 11.09 13.14 6.10
N ASN A 82 10.97 11.98 5.47
CA ASN A 82 10.06 11.77 4.34
C ASN A 82 8.77 11.05 4.75
N PHE A 83 8.66 10.56 5.98
CA PHE A 83 7.42 9.98 6.49
C PHE A 83 6.31 11.04 6.56
N ARG A 84 5.08 10.65 6.17
CA ARG A 84 3.95 11.58 6.13
C ARG A 84 2.76 11.13 6.95
N TYR A 85 2.26 9.92 6.70
CA TYR A 85 1.10 9.36 7.38
C TYR A 85 0.99 7.86 7.17
N ILE A 86 0.01 7.24 7.84
CA ILE A 86 -0.29 5.82 7.74
C ILE A 86 -1.72 5.65 7.25
N TRP A 87 -1.91 4.77 6.25
CA TRP A 87 -3.18 4.12 6.02
C TRP A 87 -3.23 2.87 6.89
N TYR A 88 -4.32 2.70 7.64
CA TYR A 88 -4.56 1.52 8.46
C TYR A 88 -5.47 0.56 7.72
N TRP A 89 -4.97 -0.60 7.35
CA TRP A 89 -5.80 -1.65 6.81
C TRP A 89 -6.44 -2.43 7.97
N GLU A 90 -7.77 -2.30 8.09
CA GLU A 90 -8.60 -3.04 9.05
C GLU A 90 -8.94 -4.40 8.49
N LYS A 91 -8.54 -5.46 9.19
CA LYS A 91 -8.83 -6.85 8.86
C LYS A 91 -10.18 -7.27 9.43
N GLU A 92 -10.90 -8.18 8.76
CA GLU A 92 -12.17 -8.69 9.28
C GLU A 92 -12.03 -9.46 10.59
N LYS A 93 -10.90 -10.13 10.79
CA LYS A 93 -10.62 -10.94 11.97
C LYS A 93 -9.26 -10.59 12.55
N GLY A 94 -9.19 -10.51 13.87
CA GLY A 94 -7.93 -10.34 14.59
C GLY A 94 -6.96 -11.49 14.35
N VAL A 95 -5.67 -11.17 14.33
CA VAL A 95 -4.57 -12.14 14.22
C VAL A 95 -3.77 -12.19 15.51
N GLY A 96 -3.07 -13.31 15.75
CA GLY A 96 -2.27 -13.51 16.96
C GLY A 96 -3.04 -14.20 18.10
N PHE A 97 -4.04 -15.03 17.79
CA PHE A 97 -4.84 -15.78 18.75
C PHE A 97 -3.99 -16.57 19.77
N GLN A 98 -2.84 -17.09 19.37
CA GLN A 98 -1.92 -17.81 20.27
C GLN A 98 -1.48 -16.97 21.47
N ASN A 99 -1.49 -15.67 21.37
CA ASN A 99 -1.09 -14.72 22.41
C ASN A 99 -2.28 -13.96 23.02
N ALA A 100 -3.52 -14.34 22.72
CA ALA A 100 -4.74 -13.63 23.15
C ALA A 100 -4.88 -13.50 24.69
N ASN A 101 -4.26 -14.40 25.45
CA ASN A 101 -4.24 -14.35 26.91
C ASN A 101 -3.18 -13.38 27.48
N ARG A 102 -2.31 -12.79 26.64
CA ARG A 102 -1.20 -11.92 27.06
C ARG A 102 -1.25 -10.53 26.44
N GLN A 103 -1.89 -10.42 25.29
CA GLN A 103 -1.99 -9.16 24.53
C GLN A 103 -3.23 -9.18 23.65
N PRO A 104 -3.78 -8.01 23.27
CA PRO A 104 -4.91 -7.94 22.35
C PRO A 104 -4.55 -8.50 20.96
N MET A 105 -5.56 -9.11 20.32
CA MET A 105 -5.44 -9.53 18.91
C MET A 105 -5.33 -8.28 18.00
N ARG A 106 -4.47 -8.36 16.99
CA ARG A 106 -4.25 -7.25 16.05
C ARG A 106 -5.24 -7.33 14.89
N ILE A 107 -6.00 -6.27 14.66
CA ILE A 107 -6.91 -6.14 13.51
C ILE A 107 -6.38 -5.16 12.46
N PHE A 108 -5.42 -4.31 12.81
CA PHE A 108 -4.82 -3.34 11.89
C PHE A 108 -3.48 -3.80 11.37
N GLU A 109 -3.20 -3.37 10.15
CA GLU A 109 -1.89 -3.42 9.53
C GLU A 109 -1.61 -2.06 8.91
N ASP A 110 -0.38 -1.59 9.05
CA ASP A 110 0.02 -0.26 8.66
C ASP A 110 0.47 -0.23 7.19
N CYS A 111 0.10 0.83 6.45
CA CYS A 111 0.68 1.14 5.15
C CYS A 111 1.33 2.52 5.28
N CYS A 112 2.61 2.54 5.57
CA CYS A 112 3.39 3.75 5.84
C CYS A 112 3.70 4.49 4.55
N VAL A 113 3.37 5.78 4.47
CA VAL A 113 3.51 6.61 3.28
C VAL A 113 4.67 7.56 3.43
N PHE A 114 5.59 7.52 2.46
CA PHE A 114 6.79 8.35 2.42
C PHE A 114 6.87 9.09 1.09
N TYR A 115 7.14 10.39 1.11
CA TYR A 115 7.46 11.18 -0.06
C TYR A 115 8.24 12.44 0.30
N LYS A 116 9.06 12.91 -0.65
CA LYS A 116 9.83 14.13 -0.52
C LYS A 116 9.04 15.35 -0.99
N ASN A 117 8.46 15.26 -2.18
CA ASN A 117 7.64 16.31 -2.79
C ASN A 117 6.18 15.89 -2.82
N LEU A 118 5.27 16.86 -2.85
CA LEU A 118 3.84 16.58 -2.90
C LEU A 118 3.50 15.65 -4.08
N PRO A 119 2.89 14.50 -3.82
CA PRO A 119 2.58 13.51 -4.85
C PRO A 119 1.26 13.78 -5.55
N LYS A 120 0.99 13.01 -6.62
CA LYS A 120 -0.37 12.77 -7.09
C LYS A 120 -1.18 12.17 -5.94
N TYR A 121 -2.44 12.60 -5.81
CA TYR A 121 -3.33 12.09 -4.77
C TYR A 121 -4.77 12.05 -5.27
N HIS A 122 -5.20 10.89 -5.75
CA HIS A 122 -6.50 10.64 -6.36
C HIS A 122 -7.18 9.41 -5.73
N PRO A 123 -7.44 9.42 -4.41
CA PRO A 123 -8.00 8.25 -3.75
C PRO A 123 -9.38 7.92 -4.34
N PRO A 124 -9.64 6.64 -4.69
CA PRO A 124 -10.96 6.19 -5.08
C PRO A 124 -11.99 6.54 -4.02
N LYS A 125 -13.19 6.90 -4.46
CA LYS A 125 -14.27 7.27 -3.54
C LYS A 125 -14.59 6.11 -2.60
N GLN A 126 -14.60 6.39 -1.30
CA GLN A 126 -14.99 5.41 -0.28
C GLN A 126 -16.52 5.46 -0.08
N PRO A 127 -17.20 4.31 0.07
CA PRO A 127 -18.62 4.30 0.39
C PRO A 127 -18.84 4.92 1.78
N LEU A 128 -19.94 5.67 1.92
CA LEU A 128 -20.31 6.28 3.19
C LEU A 128 -20.47 5.22 4.28
N ARG A 129 -19.62 5.29 5.30
CA ARG A 129 -19.80 4.52 6.55
C ARG A 129 -20.97 5.16 7.31
N LYS A 130 -22.17 4.55 7.33
CA LYS A 130 -23.38 4.96 8.04
C LYS A 130 -23.59 6.49 8.09
N ARG A 131 -24.64 6.96 7.46
CA ARG A 131 -25.07 8.36 7.40
C ARG A 131 -25.01 9.03 8.78
N ARG A 132 -23.92 9.69 9.14
CA ARG A 132 -23.87 10.62 10.27
C ARG A 132 -24.56 11.91 9.83
N ILE A 133 -25.85 12.04 10.15
CA ILE A 133 -26.53 13.34 10.10
C ILE A 133 -25.90 14.16 11.23
N ARG A 134 -24.91 14.99 10.93
CA ARG A 134 -24.49 16.04 11.85
C ARG A 134 -25.62 17.07 11.89
N ARG A 135 -26.41 17.05 12.95
CA ARG A 135 -27.23 18.21 13.31
C ARG A 135 -26.25 19.24 13.83
N HIS A 136 -26.02 20.31 13.07
CA HIS A 136 -25.43 21.52 13.63
C HIS A 136 -26.47 22.12 14.58
N THR A 137 -26.25 21.99 15.88
CA THR A 137 -26.89 22.86 16.86
C THR A 137 -26.03 24.12 16.91
N ASP A 138 -26.64 25.27 16.56
CA ASP A 138 -26.04 26.57 16.79
C ASP A 138 -25.81 26.75 18.30
N SER A 139 -24.60 26.49 18.75
CA SER A 139 -24.16 26.96 20.07
C SER A 139 -23.16 28.06 19.84
N ASN A 140 -23.61 29.32 20.09
CA ASN A 140 -22.76 30.48 20.29
C ASN A 140 -21.92 30.28 21.56
N THR A 141 -20.92 29.44 21.51
CA THR A 141 -19.89 29.34 22.53
C THR A 141 -18.56 29.71 21.91
N LYS A 142 -18.10 30.91 22.17
CA LYS A 142 -16.72 31.32 21.98
C LYS A 142 -15.85 30.44 22.87
N SER A 143 -15.14 29.47 22.30
CA SER A 143 -14.04 28.82 22.98
C SER A 143 -12.74 29.45 22.48
N GLU A 144 -12.09 30.20 23.35
CA GLU A 144 -10.72 30.65 23.19
C GLU A 144 -9.79 29.44 23.34
N SER A 145 -9.47 28.77 22.26
CA SER A 145 -8.23 27.96 22.20
C SER A 145 -7.99 27.45 20.77
N CYS A 146 -6.80 27.71 20.30
CA CYS A 146 -6.15 27.35 19.03
C CYS A 146 -6.45 28.26 17.84
N HIS A 147 -5.35 28.92 17.40
CA HIS A 147 -5.27 29.76 16.22
C HIS A 147 -5.68 29.03 14.93
N MET A 148 -6.97 29.05 14.59
CA MET A 148 -7.46 28.88 13.24
C MET A 148 -8.43 30.02 12.96
N GLU A 149 -8.11 30.84 11.96
CA GLU A 149 -9.00 31.88 11.47
C GLU A 149 -10.36 31.28 11.13
N SER A 150 -11.40 31.80 11.79
CA SER A 150 -12.79 31.42 11.54
C SER A 150 -13.20 31.89 10.13
N ARG A 151 -13.18 31.01 9.17
CA ARG A 151 -13.84 31.23 7.88
C ARG A 151 -15.34 31.20 8.12
N ASN A 152 -16.04 32.25 7.70
CA ASN A 152 -17.50 32.33 7.71
C ASN A 152 -18.09 31.19 6.85
N TYR A 153 -18.51 30.10 7.48
CA TYR A 153 -19.22 29.03 6.81
C TYR A 153 -20.69 29.43 6.62
N VAL A 154 -21.05 29.73 5.38
CA VAL A 154 -22.46 29.85 4.98
C VAL A 154 -23.08 28.46 5.07
N ASN A 155 -24.18 28.33 5.84
CA ASN A 155 -24.93 27.07 6.01
C ASN A 155 -25.51 26.58 4.67
N LYS A 156 -24.72 25.85 3.89
CA LYS A 156 -25.20 25.04 2.77
C LYS A 156 -25.20 23.58 3.22
N THR A 157 -26.38 22.97 3.29
CA THR A 157 -26.49 21.52 3.44
C THR A 157 -26.01 20.87 2.14
N ILE A 158 -24.72 20.55 2.09
CA ILE A 158 -24.15 19.83 0.96
C ILE A 158 -24.38 18.34 1.24
N LYS A 159 -25.17 17.68 0.41
CA LYS A 159 -25.30 16.23 0.42
C LYS A 159 -24.06 15.66 -0.29
N TYR A 160 -23.20 15.03 0.47
CA TYR A 160 -22.08 14.27 -0.10
C TYR A 160 -22.56 12.82 -0.31
N ASP A 161 -22.41 12.31 -1.50
CA ASP A 161 -22.66 10.89 -1.80
C ASP A 161 -21.48 10.00 -1.39
N PHE A 162 -20.33 10.60 -1.10
CA PHE A 162 -19.09 9.95 -0.70
C PHE A 162 -18.41 10.72 0.42
N GLU A 163 -17.78 10.01 1.35
CA GLU A 163 -16.96 10.63 2.40
C GLU A 163 -15.57 11.02 1.84
N THR A 164 -15.03 12.12 2.35
CA THR A 164 -13.60 12.39 2.22
C THR A 164 -12.83 11.17 2.74
N PRO A 165 -11.82 10.67 2.03
CA PRO A 165 -11.07 9.52 2.45
C PRO A 165 -10.53 9.68 3.87
N ILE A 166 -10.80 8.69 4.71
CA ILE A 166 -10.19 8.55 6.04
C ILE A 166 -9.09 7.50 5.95
N ASN A 167 -8.10 7.61 6.80
CA ASN A 167 -6.93 6.73 6.77
C ASN A 167 -7.19 5.29 7.30
N CYS A 168 -8.44 4.87 7.44
CA CYS A 168 -8.81 3.51 7.80
C CYS A 168 -9.47 2.83 6.59
N LEU A 169 -8.79 1.82 6.04
CA LEU A 169 -9.18 1.07 4.87
C LEU A 169 -9.75 -0.28 5.27
N HIS A 170 -10.95 -0.59 4.79
CA HIS A 170 -11.62 -1.85 5.10
C HIS A 170 -11.69 -2.72 3.85
N PHE A 171 -10.77 -3.68 3.75
CA PHE A 171 -10.72 -4.66 2.66
C PHE A 171 -10.70 -6.07 3.25
N PRO A 172 -11.63 -6.95 2.85
CA PRO A 172 -11.63 -8.33 3.30
C PRO A 172 -10.37 -9.05 2.80
N ARG A 173 -9.90 -10.02 3.58
CA ARG A 173 -8.89 -10.95 3.09
C ARG A 173 -9.48 -11.78 1.95
N GLU A 174 -8.71 -11.98 0.91
CA GLU A 174 -9.08 -12.95 -0.11
C GLU A 174 -8.98 -14.37 0.46
N THR A 175 -10.09 -14.86 0.98
CA THR A 175 -10.26 -16.29 1.26
C THR A 175 -10.68 -16.96 -0.06
N GLN A 176 -9.76 -17.17 -0.96
CA GLN A 176 -10.02 -18.08 -2.07
C GLN A 176 -9.99 -19.50 -1.51
N ILE A 177 -11.16 -20.11 -1.47
CA ILE A 177 -11.30 -21.54 -1.20
C ILE A 177 -10.50 -22.26 -2.28
N GLY A 178 -9.34 -22.82 -1.93
CA GLY A 178 -8.53 -23.67 -2.81
C GLY A 178 -7.22 -23.12 -3.35
N GLU A 179 -6.94 -21.81 -3.29
CA GLU A 179 -5.70 -21.23 -3.84
C GLU A 179 -5.06 -20.20 -2.89
N ASN A 180 -4.68 -20.62 -1.67
CA ASN A 180 -3.81 -19.80 -0.82
C ASN A 180 -2.37 -19.89 -1.35
N TYR A 181 -1.98 -18.96 -2.19
CA TYR A 181 -0.63 -18.89 -2.76
C TYR A 181 0.45 -18.48 -1.73
N HIS A 182 0.05 -17.76 -0.68
CA HIS A 182 0.95 -17.34 0.39
C HIS A 182 0.16 -17.08 1.69
N PRO A 183 0.65 -17.53 2.86
CA PRO A 183 -0.07 -17.39 4.14
C PRO A 183 -0.28 -15.94 4.59
N THR A 184 0.54 -15.00 4.11
CA THR A 184 0.49 -13.57 4.45
C THR A 184 0.08 -12.69 3.26
N GLN A 185 -0.56 -13.26 2.22
CA GLN A 185 -0.97 -12.51 1.04
C GLN A 185 -1.87 -11.34 1.40
N LYS A 186 -1.53 -10.16 0.85
CA LYS A 186 -2.36 -8.95 0.98
C LYS A 186 -3.56 -9.00 0.01
N PRO A 187 -4.70 -8.38 0.34
CA PRO A 187 -5.83 -8.27 -0.59
C PRO A 187 -5.44 -7.47 -1.84
N ILE A 188 -5.79 -8.00 -3.02
CA ILE A 188 -5.57 -7.28 -4.29
C ILE A 188 -6.30 -5.94 -4.27
N ALA A 189 -7.55 -5.90 -3.78
CA ALA A 189 -8.35 -4.68 -3.71
C ALA A 189 -7.73 -3.56 -2.86
N LEU A 190 -7.00 -3.90 -1.78
CA LEU A 190 -6.22 -2.92 -1.01
C LEU A 190 -5.11 -2.31 -1.87
N PHE A 191 -4.38 -3.13 -2.61
CA PHE A 191 -3.28 -2.67 -3.44
C PHE A 191 -3.78 -1.92 -4.68
N GLU A 192 -4.89 -2.33 -5.29
CA GLU A 192 -5.58 -1.54 -6.33
C GLU A 192 -5.93 -0.14 -5.83
N TYR A 193 -6.49 -0.02 -4.62
CA TYR A 193 -6.84 1.26 -4.01
C TYR A 193 -5.60 2.15 -3.82
N LEU A 194 -4.51 1.62 -3.27
CA LEU A 194 -3.28 2.36 -3.04
C LEU A 194 -2.60 2.78 -4.35
N ILE A 195 -2.56 1.89 -5.36
CA ILE A 195 -2.04 2.18 -6.69
C ILE A 195 -2.82 3.32 -7.35
N GLN A 196 -4.15 3.22 -7.36
CA GLN A 196 -5.01 4.27 -7.95
C GLN A 196 -4.90 5.61 -7.21
N THR A 197 -4.63 5.58 -5.90
CA THR A 197 -4.47 6.79 -5.09
C THR A 197 -3.26 7.62 -5.52
N TYR A 198 -2.14 6.97 -5.88
CA TYR A 198 -0.86 7.65 -6.09
C TYR A 198 -0.34 7.62 -7.53
N THR A 199 -1.04 6.96 -8.43
CA THR A 199 -0.61 6.80 -9.82
C THR A 199 -1.74 7.01 -10.81
N GLU A 200 -1.36 7.25 -12.08
CA GLU A 200 -2.23 7.28 -13.24
C GLU A 200 -2.03 6.03 -14.11
N ILE A 201 -2.94 5.81 -15.06
CA ILE A 201 -2.82 4.72 -16.05
C ILE A 201 -1.51 4.88 -16.81
N GLY A 202 -0.74 3.80 -16.94
CA GLY A 202 0.57 3.80 -17.61
C GLY A 202 1.75 4.14 -16.70
N ASP A 203 1.54 4.66 -15.47
CA ASP A 203 2.61 4.86 -14.49
C ASP A 203 3.25 3.52 -14.08
N THR A 204 4.49 3.58 -13.61
CA THR A 204 5.30 2.40 -13.25
C THR A 204 5.32 2.20 -11.73
N VAL A 205 4.94 1.01 -11.29
CA VAL A 205 4.96 0.57 -9.89
C VAL A 205 6.07 -0.46 -9.69
N LEU A 206 6.88 -0.29 -8.67
CA LEU A 206 7.90 -1.25 -8.24
C LEU A 206 7.46 -1.94 -6.96
N ASP A 207 7.56 -3.26 -6.94
CA ASP A 207 7.52 -4.06 -5.71
C ASP A 207 8.80 -4.90 -5.58
N PRO A 208 9.76 -4.46 -4.75
CA PRO A 208 11.04 -5.17 -4.56
C PRO A 208 10.94 -6.41 -3.66
N PHE A 209 9.75 -6.71 -3.11
CA PHE A 209 9.47 -7.88 -2.26
C PHE A 209 8.10 -8.48 -2.63
N MET A 210 7.91 -8.75 -3.92
CA MET A 210 6.58 -9.02 -4.50
C MET A 210 5.90 -10.28 -3.96
N GLY A 211 6.63 -11.21 -3.37
CA GLY A 211 6.12 -12.50 -2.92
C GLY A 211 5.33 -13.20 -4.01
N SER A 212 4.04 -13.48 -3.74
CA SER A 212 3.13 -14.08 -4.71
C SER A 212 2.62 -13.12 -5.81
N GLY A 213 3.15 -11.89 -5.92
CA GLY A 213 2.88 -10.94 -7.01
C GLY A 213 1.58 -10.15 -6.88
N THR A 214 1.08 -9.90 -5.68
CA THR A 214 -0.18 -9.17 -5.47
C THR A 214 -0.14 -7.76 -6.08
N THR A 215 0.96 -7.02 -5.88
CA THR A 215 1.18 -5.69 -6.48
C THR A 215 1.14 -5.75 -8.01
N CYS A 216 1.83 -6.73 -8.60
CA CYS A 216 1.88 -6.89 -10.06
C CYS A 216 0.49 -7.20 -10.64
N VAL A 217 -0.28 -8.08 -9.99
CA VAL A 217 -1.67 -8.39 -10.37
C VAL A 217 -2.55 -7.13 -10.28
N ALA A 218 -2.43 -6.36 -9.19
CA ALA A 218 -3.17 -5.11 -9.02
C ALA A 218 -2.82 -4.07 -10.11
N CYS A 219 -1.55 -3.99 -10.52
CA CYS A 219 -1.12 -3.14 -11.63
C CYS A 219 -1.77 -3.55 -12.96
N VAL A 220 -1.75 -4.84 -13.29
CA VAL A 220 -2.44 -5.34 -14.50
C VAL A 220 -3.91 -4.96 -14.50
N LYS A 221 -4.62 -5.16 -13.38
CA LYS A 221 -6.05 -4.85 -13.26
C LYS A 221 -6.35 -3.35 -13.38
N THR A 222 -5.44 -2.50 -12.92
CA THR A 222 -5.62 -1.04 -12.89
C THR A 222 -4.96 -0.33 -14.08
N GLY A 223 -4.32 -1.03 -15.00
CA GLY A 223 -3.69 -0.47 -16.19
C GLY A 223 -2.36 0.24 -15.94
N ARG A 224 -1.64 -0.13 -14.86
CA ARG A 224 -0.30 0.37 -14.54
C ARG A 224 0.75 -0.63 -15.00
N ASN A 225 1.95 -0.10 -15.30
CA ASN A 225 3.12 -0.94 -15.51
C ASN A 225 3.68 -1.38 -14.16
N TYR A 226 4.34 -2.54 -14.14
CA TYR A 226 4.96 -3.08 -12.93
C TYR A 226 6.37 -3.59 -13.19
N ILE A 227 7.17 -3.59 -12.13
CA ILE A 227 8.40 -4.36 -11.98
C ILE A 227 8.27 -5.08 -10.64
N GLY A 228 8.29 -6.41 -10.64
CA GLY A 228 8.24 -7.21 -9.42
C GLY A 228 9.57 -7.92 -9.20
N ILE A 229 10.07 -7.91 -7.98
CA ILE A 229 11.31 -8.62 -7.60
C ILE A 229 11.03 -9.50 -6.38
N ASP A 230 11.54 -10.71 -6.39
CA ASP A 230 11.62 -11.57 -5.22
C ASP A 230 12.84 -12.47 -5.30
N LYS A 231 13.47 -12.74 -4.15
CA LYS A 231 14.66 -13.61 -4.10
C LYS A 231 14.32 -15.08 -4.12
N GLU A 232 13.08 -15.46 -3.76
CA GLU A 232 12.64 -16.85 -3.63
C GLU A 232 12.04 -17.35 -4.95
N PRO A 233 12.69 -18.29 -5.67
CA PRO A 233 12.21 -18.78 -6.97
C PRO A 233 10.79 -19.36 -6.91
N ALA A 234 10.41 -19.96 -5.79
CA ALA A 234 9.09 -20.53 -5.60
C ALA A 234 7.99 -19.45 -5.64
N TYR A 235 8.21 -18.28 -5.04
CA TYR A 235 7.27 -17.18 -5.08
C TYR A 235 7.22 -16.53 -6.46
N VAL A 236 8.35 -16.39 -7.13
CA VAL A 236 8.40 -15.91 -8.52
C VAL A 236 7.56 -16.79 -9.44
N GLU A 237 7.64 -18.11 -9.30
CA GLU A 237 6.82 -19.04 -10.10
C GLU A 237 5.31 -18.92 -9.79
N ILE A 238 4.94 -18.75 -8.53
CA ILE A 238 3.55 -18.49 -8.13
C ILE A 238 3.06 -17.18 -8.75
N ALA A 239 3.85 -16.11 -8.66
CA ALA A 239 3.52 -14.81 -9.22
C ALA A 239 3.33 -14.88 -10.74
N ARG A 240 4.19 -15.64 -11.45
CA ARG A 240 4.09 -15.87 -12.91
C ARG A 240 2.74 -16.49 -13.28
N LYS A 241 2.37 -17.59 -12.63
CA LYS A 241 1.09 -18.27 -12.87
C LYS A 241 -0.12 -17.38 -12.61
N ARG A 242 -0.07 -16.57 -11.55
CA ARG A 242 -1.15 -15.61 -11.25
C ARG A 242 -1.28 -14.54 -12.34
N LEU A 243 -0.16 -13.99 -12.80
CA LEU A 243 -0.15 -12.98 -13.87
C LEU A 243 -0.65 -13.55 -15.20
N GLU A 244 -0.26 -14.78 -15.57
CA GLU A 244 -0.77 -15.47 -16.76
C GLU A 244 -2.30 -15.64 -16.70
N LYS A 245 -2.83 -16.07 -15.54
CA LYS A 245 -4.28 -16.23 -15.34
C LYS A 245 -5.03 -14.91 -15.55
N VAL A 246 -4.54 -13.81 -14.98
CA VAL A 246 -5.17 -12.49 -15.09
C VAL A 246 -5.09 -11.93 -16.51
N ASN A 247 -3.97 -12.12 -17.20
CA ASN A 247 -3.82 -11.68 -18.58
C ASN A 247 -4.75 -12.45 -19.53
N ASN A 248 -4.92 -13.76 -19.33
CA ASN A 248 -5.83 -14.59 -20.13
C ASN A 248 -7.29 -14.21 -19.90
N THR A 249 -7.69 -13.85 -18.69
CA THR A 249 -9.05 -13.38 -18.39
C THR A 249 -9.34 -12.05 -19.09
N LYS A 250 -8.39 -11.11 -19.10
CA LYS A 250 -8.54 -9.85 -19.85
C LYS A 250 -8.73 -10.08 -21.35
N LEU A 251 -8.02 -11.01 -21.94
CA LEU A 251 -8.17 -11.32 -23.37
C LEU A 251 -9.56 -11.90 -23.69
N SER A 252 -10.15 -12.70 -22.80
CA SER A 252 -11.48 -13.28 -23.00
C SER A 252 -12.65 -12.30 -22.84
N GLU A 253 -12.43 -11.14 -22.21
CA GLU A 253 -13.43 -10.06 -22.09
C GLU A 253 -13.48 -9.15 -23.33
N TRP A 254 -12.53 -9.28 -24.27
CA TRP A 254 -12.46 -8.51 -25.54
C TRP A 254 -12.98 -9.27 -26.76
N PHE A 255 -13.34 -10.54 -26.60
CA PHE A 255 -13.94 -11.41 -27.63
C PHE A 255 -15.30 -11.94 -27.17
#